data_c52eba0787b06a5a538f4eec44a2245b
#
_entry.id   c52eba0787b06a5a538f4eec44a2245b
#
_cell.length_a   1.000
_cell.length_b   1.000
_cell.length_c   1.000
_cell.angle_alpha   90.00
_cell.angle_beta   90.00
_cell.angle_gamma   90.00
#
_symmetry.space_group_name_H-M   'P 1'
#
loop_
_entity.id
_entity.type
_entity.pdbx_description
1 polymer ?
#
loop_
_entity_poly.entity_id
_entity_poly.type
_entity_poly.pdbx_seq_one_letter_code
_entity_poly.pdbx_strand_id
1 'polypeptide(L)'
;MNIKERILETLKKEFEPLGYRYIKSESKFKRTVSKDILVYLYYCASNYHRGYTTVTFYPNSRYWDIRRELQNQSIIDIKYWTFGFSCRLQWMRPDAPWTPWDFVFCVDDTEEIVSEKLKEMAWCVRTYLIPYLERVSHRSSALEEAIALNRRFLLQNEYLIPVMYCVWKHDKKAAMDYLKDRGEQIRELAKPEEWEFLARMKKGETLMPDEHPMHALSYDRYINNEARKAREWIESQEYDD
;
A
#
# COMPACT_ATOMS: atom_id res chain seq x y z
N MET A 1 19.92 -15.11 22.60
CA MET A 1 18.67 -14.80 21.88
C MET A 1 19.03 -14.53 20.43
N ASN A 2 18.42 -15.21 19.48
CA ASN A 2 18.70 -14.99 18.07
C ASN A 2 18.10 -13.66 17.58
N ILE A 3 18.55 -13.16 16.42
CA ILE A 3 18.15 -11.85 15.92
C ILE A 3 16.62 -11.72 15.70
N LYS A 4 15.95 -12.79 15.23
CA LYS A 4 14.49 -12.77 15.03
C LYS A 4 13.73 -12.66 16.35
N GLU A 5 14.22 -13.28 17.40
CA GLU A 5 13.65 -13.14 18.76
C GLU A 5 13.81 -11.70 19.27
N ARG A 6 14.99 -11.09 19.04
CA ARG A 6 15.26 -9.70 19.43
C ARG A 6 14.35 -8.72 18.68
N ILE A 7 14.16 -8.92 17.37
CA ILE A 7 13.23 -8.15 16.56
C ILE A 7 11.81 -8.29 17.14
N LEU A 8 11.36 -9.51 17.39
CA LEU A 8 10.03 -9.75 17.93
C LEU A 8 9.81 -9.07 19.29
N GLU A 9 10.78 -9.21 20.21
CA GLU A 9 10.69 -8.58 21.53
C GLU A 9 10.71 -7.03 21.44
N THR A 10 11.47 -6.48 20.49
CA THR A 10 11.43 -5.04 20.22
C THR A 10 10.03 -4.61 19.75
N LEU A 11 9.42 -5.34 18.81
CA LEU A 11 8.09 -5.04 18.31
C LEU A 11 7.01 -5.22 19.40
N LYS A 12 7.09 -6.24 20.23
CA LYS A 12 6.16 -6.45 21.35
C LYS A 12 6.16 -5.26 22.29
N LYS A 13 7.33 -4.73 22.67
CA LYS A 13 7.44 -3.55 23.55
C LYS A 13 6.70 -2.33 23.00
N GLU A 14 6.65 -2.19 21.67
CA GLU A 14 6.00 -1.05 21.02
C GLU A 14 4.48 -1.28 20.82
N PHE A 15 4.06 -2.51 20.50
CA PHE A 15 2.69 -2.79 20.08
C PHE A 15 1.77 -3.31 21.19
N GLU A 16 2.26 -4.13 22.13
CA GLU A 16 1.41 -4.71 23.16
C GLU A 16 0.80 -3.65 24.10
N PRO A 17 1.53 -2.58 24.51
CA PRO A 17 0.93 -1.50 25.32
C PRO A 17 -0.22 -0.75 24.63
N LEU A 18 -0.29 -0.81 23.28
CA LEU A 18 -1.34 -0.21 22.47
C LEU A 18 -2.51 -1.16 22.19
N GLY A 19 -2.55 -2.33 22.85
CA GLY A 19 -3.62 -3.30 22.73
C GLY A 19 -3.49 -4.25 21.53
N TYR A 20 -2.35 -4.26 20.85
CA TYR A 20 -2.08 -5.26 19.81
C TYR A 20 -1.68 -6.58 20.44
N ARG A 21 -2.15 -7.69 19.84
CA ARG A 21 -1.76 -9.05 20.21
C ARG A 21 -0.92 -9.66 19.10
N TYR A 22 0.19 -10.29 19.46
CA TYR A 22 1.01 -11.02 18.51
C TYR A 22 0.38 -12.39 18.20
N ILE A 23 0.16 -12.67 16.91
CA ILE A 23 -0.34 -13.95 16.41
C ILE A 23 0.81 -14.68 15.73
N LYS A 24 1.40 -15.64 16.43
CA LYS A 24 2.60 -16.36 15.99
C LYS A 24 2.40 -17.09 14.65
N SER A 25 1.26 -17.79 14.47
CA SER A 25 0.94 -18.52 13.23
C SER A 25 0.80 -17.64 11.99
N GLU A 26 0.60 -16.34 12.19
CA GLU A 26 0.39 -15.38 11.12
C GLU A 26 1.49 -14.33 11.04
N SER A 27 2.50 -14.39 11.92
CA SER A 27 3.59 -13.40 12.02
C SER A 27 3.11 -11.95 12.03
N LYS A 28 2.05 -11.65 12.80
CA LYS A 28 1.46 -10.33 12.84
C LYS A 28 1.01 -9.87 14.23
N PHE A 29 1.07 -8.56 14.43
CA PHE A 29 0.43 -7.86 15.53
C PHE A 29 -0.95 -7.40 15.08
N LYS A 30 -1.98 -7.68 15.86
CA LYS A 30 -3.38 -7.50 15.50
C LYS A 30 -4.14 -6.79 16.60
N ARG A 31 -4.93 -5.75 16.25
CA ARG A 31 -5.85 -5.05 17.13
C ARG A 31 -7.22 -4.96 16.48
N THR A 32 -8.24 -5.42 17.16
CA THR A 32 -9.63 -5.20 16.76
C THR A 32 -10.07 -3.85 17.31
N VAL A 33 -10.38 -2.90 16.43
CA VAL A 33 -10.85 -1.56 16.79
C VAL A 33 -12.35 -1.58 17.07
N SER A 34 -13.11 -2.27 16.22
CA SER A 34 -14.54 -2.53 16.36
C SER A 34 -14.91 -3.86 15.74
N LYS A 35 -16.20 -4.24 15.76
CA LYS A 35 -16.69 -5.45 15.08
C LYS A 35 -16.39 -5.46 13.57
N ASP A 36 -16.27 -4.29 12.96
CA ASP A 36 -16.08 -4.14 11.52
C ASP A 36 -14.69 -3.65 11.12
N ILE A 37 -13.88 -3.20 12.08
CA ILE A 37 -12.54 -2.64 11.79
C ILE A 37 -11.46 -3.42 12.51
N LEU A 38 -10.52 -3.93 11.74
CA LEU A 38 -9.34 -4.61 12.19
C LEU A 38 -8.09 -3.89 11.65
N VAL A 39 -7.12 -3.62 12.52
CA VAL A 39 -5.79 -3.14 12.10
C VAL A 39 -4.73 -4.15 12.50
N TYR A 40 -3.72 -4.29 11.66
CA TYR A 40 -2.63 -5.21 11.94
C TYR A 40 -1.33 -4.81 11.26
N LEU A 41 -0.23 -5.17 11.89
CA LEU A 41 1.09 -5.14 11.28
C LEU A 41 1.49 -6.58 10.97
N TYR A 42 1.63 -6.90 9.69
CA TYR A 42 2.36 -8.08 9.26
C TYR A 42 3.83 -7.71 9.11
N TYR A 43 4.73 -8.54 9.64
CA TYR A 43 6.14 -8.38 9.40
C TYR A 43 6.76 -9.70 8.92
N CYS A 44 7.68 -9.58 7.99
CA CYS A 44 8.46 -10.69 7.49
C CYS A 44 9.91 -10.53 7.95
N ALA A 45 10.41 -11.48 8.74
CA ALA A 45 11.81 -11.58 9.11
C ALA A 45 12.38 -12.85 8.47
N SER A 46 13.08 -12.70 7.35
CA SER A 46 13.56 -13.81 6.53
C SER A 46 15.08 -13.87 6.48
N ASN A 47 15.63 -15.10 6.52
CA ASN A 47 17.03 -15.34 6.18
C ASN A 47 17.12 -15.49 4.66
N TYR A 48 17.34 -14.41 3.94
CA TYR A 48 17.25 -14.39 2.48
C TYR A 48 18.49 -14.97 1.79
N HIS A 49 19.67 -14.79 2.40
CA HIS A 49 20.94 -15.38 1.96
C HIS A 49 21.74 -15.85 3.17
N ARG A 50 22.74 -16.69 2.97
CA ARG A 50 23.68 -17.01 4.03
C ARG A 50 24.34 -15.72 4.51
N GLY A 51 24.02 -15.30 5.74
CA GLY A 51 24.67 -14.16 6.38
C GLY A 51 23.77 -12.98 6.75
N TYR A 52 22.49 -12.90 6.34
CA TYR A 52 21.63 -11.82 6.85
C TYR A 52 20.19 -12.18 7.11
N THR A 53 19.59 -11.46 8.07
CA THR A 53 18.16 -11.44 8.32
C THR A 53 17.61 -10.11 7.80
N THR A 54 16.66 -10.18 6.88
CA THR A 54 15.95 -9.01 6.36
C THR A 54 14.61 -8.86 7.06
N VAL A 55 14.15 -7.62 7.26
CA VAL A 55 12.86 -7.32 7.85
C VAL A 55 12.09 -6.37 6.93
N THR A 56 10.81 -6.68 6.71
CA THR A 56 9.89 -5.83 5.97
C THR A 56 8.57 -5.72 6.72
N PHE A 57 8.00 -4.53 6.78
CA PHE A 57 6.77 -4.23 7.48
C PHE A 57 5.64 -3.91 6.52
N TYR A 58 4.48 -4.51 6.76
CA TYR A 58 3.24 -4.31 6.01
C TYR A 58 2.12 -3.95 6.98
N PRO A 59 2.01 -2.67 7.38
CA PRO A 59 0.87 -2.21 8.15
C PRO A 59 -0.39 -2.24 7.30
N ASN A 60 -1.50 -2.62 7.91
CA ASN A 60 -2.74 -2.92 7.19
C ASN A 60 -3.96 -2.62 8.05
N SER A 61 -5.08 -2.32 7.37
CA SER A 61 -6.41 -2.31 7.96
C SER A 61 -7.38 -3.17 7.17
N ARG A 62 -8.49 -3.56 7.79
CA ARG A 62 -9.60 -4.25 7.13
C ARG A 62 -10.92 -3.68 7.61
N TYR A 63 -11.83 -3.45 6.66
CA TYR A 63 -13.19 -2.97 6.91
C TYR A 63 -14.17 -4.02 6.43
N TRP A 64 -14.73 -4.78 7.38
CA TRP A 64 -15.58 -5.92 7.07
C TRP A 64 -16.97 -5.53 6.58
N ASP A 65 -17.50 -4.38 7.02
CA ASP A 65 -18.76 -3.83 6.56
C ASP A 65 -18.72 -3.47 5.08
N ILE A 66 -17.74 -2.64 4.68
CA ILE A 66 -17.55 -2.25 3.28
C ILE A 66 -17.35 -3.49 2.41
N ARG A 67 -16.55 -4.45 2.88
CA ARG A 67 -16.35 -5.70 2.16
C ARG A 67 -17.65 -6.46 1.95
N ARG A 68 -18.52 -6.58 2.98
CA ARG A 68 -19.78 -7.31 2.87
C ARG A 68 -20.72 -6.67 1.87
N GLU A 69 -20.80 -5.35 1.83
CA GLU A 69 -21.67 -4.61 0.91
C GLU A 69 -21.17 -4.71 -0.54
N LEU A 70 -19.85 -4.60 -0.75
CA LEU A 70 -19.27 -4.60 -2.09
C LEU A 70 -18.85 -6.00 -2.61
N GLN A 71 -18.98 -7.07 -1.82
CA GLN A 71 -18.45 -8.39 -2.17
C GLN A 71 -19.10 -9.04 -3.40
N ASN A 72 -20.29 -8.62 -3.80
CA ASN A 72 -21.02 -9.14 -4.95
C ASN A 72 -20.86 -8.25 -6.20
N GLN A 73 -20.05 -7.21 -6.12
CA GLN A 73 -19.83 -6.26 -7.20
C GLN A 73 -18.74 -6.78 -8.15
N SER A 74 -19.00 -6.75 -9.45
CA SER A 74 -18.22 -7.49 -10.46
C SER A 74 -16.92 -6.85 -10.92
N ILE A 75 -16.60 -5.63 -10.47
CA ILE A 75 -15.43 -4.90 -10.98
C ILE A 75 -14.09 -5.46 -10.48
N ILE A 76 -14.14 -6.10 -9.31
CA ILE A 76 -12.97 -6.73 -8.67
C ILE A 76 -13.40 -8.09 -8.18
N ASP A 77 -12.57 -9.11 -8.35
CA ASP A 77 -12.77 -10.37 -7.65
C ASP A 77 -12.46 -10.19 -6.16
N ILE A 78 -13.44 -9.62 -5.43
CA ILE A 78 -13.35 -9.30 -4.00
C ILE A 78 -13.19 -10.56 -3.15
N LYS A 79 -13.36 -11.76 -3.68
CA LYS A 79 -13.07 -13.00 -2.95
C LYS A 79 -11.64 -13.03 -2.41
N TYR A 80 -10.72 -12.44 -3.13
CA TYR A 80 -9.29 -12.41 -2.78
C TYR A 80 -8.86 -11.12 -2.10
N TRP A 81 -9.71 -10.08 -2.09
CA TRP A 81 -9.35 -8.78 -1.54
C TRP A 81 -10.02 -8.56 -0.19
N THR A 82 -9.21 -8.38 0.81
CA THR A 82 -9.68 -7.79 2.06
C THR A 82 -9.74 -6.30 1.83
N PHE A 83 -10.96 -5.72 1.77
CA PHE A 83 -11.06 -4.27 1.71
C PHE A 83 -10.33 -3.66 2.90
N GLY A 84 -9.29 -2.91 2.61
CA GLY A 84 -8.44 -2.31 3.63
C GLY A 84 -7.28 -1.55 3.01
N PHE A 85 -6.62 -0.77 3.83
CA PHE A 85 -5.50 0.05 3.43
C PHE A 85 -4.20 -0.64 3.84
N SER A 86 -3.30 -0.83 2.87
CA SER A 86 -1.99 -1.43 3.06
C SER A 86 -0.91 -0.46 2.60
N CYS A 87 0.22 -0.48 3.28
CA CYS A 87 1.36 0.33 2.92
C CYS A 87 2.67 -0.41 3.26
N ARG A 88 3.80 0.11 2.83
CA ARG A 88 5.13 -0.28 3.28
C ARG A 88 5.71 0.80 4.16
N LEU A 89 6.50 0.44 5.17
CA LEU A 89 7.21 1.42 6.01
C LEU A 89 8.06 2.38 5.16
N GLN A 90 8.73 1.85 4.15
CA GLN A 90 9.55 2.62 3.23
C GLN A 90 8.80 3.77 2.55
N TRP A 91 7.51 3.57 2.24
CA TRP A 91 6.69 4.61 1.60
C TRP A 91 6.30 5.74 2.56
N MET A 92 6.38 5.49 3.86
CA MET A 92 6.10 6.48 4.89
C MET A 92 7.31 7.36 5.21
N ARG A 93 8.53 6.87 4.90
CA ARG A 93 9.78 7.59 5.17
C ARG A 93 10.12 8.52 4.01
N PRO A 94 10.05 9.85 4.18
CA PRO A 94 10.21 10.80 3.06
C PRO A 94 11.58 10.72 2.36
N ASP A 95 12.64 10.44 3.14
CA ASP A 95 14.02 10.49 2.68
C ASP A 95 14.69 9.09 2.62
N ALA A 96 13.91 8.01 2.76
CA ALA A 96 14.48 6.68 2.71
C ALA A 96 14.87 6.32 1.26
N PRO A 97 16.10 5.84 1.01
CA PRO A 97 16.46 5.30 -0.27
C PRO A 97 15.57 4.08 -0.57
N TRP A 98 15.25 3.89 -1.84
CA TRP A 98 14.51 2.70 -2.22
C TRP A 98 15.34 1.44 -1.96
N THR A 99 14.81 0.56 -1.10
CA THR A 99 15.40 -0.73 -0.80
C THR A 99 14.30 -1.80 -0.79
N PRO A 100 14.59 -3.05 -1.14
CA PRO A 100 13.57 -4.12 -1.07
C PRO A 100 13.20 -4.50 0.37
N TRP A 101 13.97 -4.07 1.37
CA TRP A 101 13.78 -4.38 2.79
C TRP A 101 13.83 -3.12 3.64
N ASP A 102 13.09 -3.11 4.75
CA ASP A 102 13.12 -1.98 5.68
C ASP A 102 14.36 -2.01 6.57
N PHE A 103 14.80 -3.21 6.99
CA PHE A 103 16.02 -3.41 7.79
C PHE A 103 16.78 -4.66 7.36
N VAL A 104 18.10 -4.61 7.51
CA VAL A 104 19.01 -5.73 7.25
C VAL A 104 19.95 -5.90 8.44
N PHE A 105 19.98 -7.11 9.00
CA PHE A 105 20.89 -7.50 10.07
C PHE A 105 21.86 -8.54 9.50
N CYS A 106 23.16 -8.23 9.50
CA CYS A 106 24.20 -9.13 9.01
C CYS A 106 24.68 -10.05 10.13
N VAL A 107 25.19 -11.23 9.77
CA VAL A 107 25.74 -12.18 10.76
C VAL A 107 26.99 -11.61 11.42
N ASP A 108 27.73 -10.75 10.71
CA ASP A 108 28.96 -10.11 11.19
C ASP A 108 28.69 -8.76 11.90
N ASP A 109 27.42 -8.35 12.06
CA ASP A 109 27.09 -7.15 12.85
C ASP A 109 27.53 -7.36 14.30
N THR A 110 28.29 -6.39 14.84
CA THR A 110 28.64 -6.40 16.26
C THR A 110 27.38 -6.17 17.12
N GLU A 111 27.48 -6.45 18.40
CA GLU A 111 26.35 -6.25 19.33
C GLU A 111 25.89 -4.79 19.37
N GLU A 112 26.83 -3.84 19.26
CA GLU A 112 26.56 -2.41 19.18
C GLU A 112 25.74 -2.06 17.93
N ILE A 113 26.15 -2.56 16.74
CA ILE A 113 25.47 -2.35 15.46
C ILE A 113 24.05 -2.94 15.52
N VAL A 114 23.92 -4.17 16.03
CA VAL A 114 22.60 -4.79 16.19
C VAL A 114 21.71 -3.96 17.11
N SER A 115 22.24 -3.47 18.23
CA SER A 115 21.51 -2.65 19.18
C SER A 115 21.05 -1.33 18.56
N GLU A 116 21.88 -0.67 17.77
CA GLU A 116 21.53 0.56 17.06
C GLU A 116 20.44 0.32 16.03
N LYS A 117 20.55 -0.71 15.20
CA LYS A 117 19.52 -1.08 14.21
C LYS A 117 18.18 -1.38 14.88
N LEU A 118 18.17 -2.06 16.04
CA LEU A 118 16.93 -2.31 16.79
C LEU A 118 16.34 -1.02 17.37
N LYS A 119 17.16 -0.07 17.81
CA LYS A 119 16.71 1.24 18.27
C LYS A 119 16.11 2.06 17.11
N GLU A 120 16.78 2.05 15.96
CA GLU A 120 16.25 2.70 14.74
C GLU A 120 14.93 2.07 14.33
N MET A 121 14.83 0.75 14.34
CA MET A 121 13.59 0.03 14.04
C MET A 121 12.46 0.45 15.00
N ALA A 122 12.71 0.48 16.31
CA ALA A 122 11.74 0.93 17.29
C ALA A 122 11.33 2.39 17.06
N TRP A 123 12.28 3.26 16.71
CA TRP A 123 11.99 4.65 16.35
C TRP A 123 11.11 4.75 15.10
N CYS A 124 11.40 3.99 14.03
CA CYS A 124 10.56 3.94 12.83
C CYS A 124 9.14 3.44 13.13
N VAL A 125 9.03 2.43 13.99
CA VAL A 125 7.72 1.93 14.45
C VAL A 125 6.91 3.03 15.12
N ARG A 126 7.50 3.76 16.08
CA ARG A 126 6.82 4.85 16.79
C ARG A 126 6.50 6.04 15.90
N THR A 127 7.41 6.38 15.00
CA THR A 127 7.30 7.59 14.18
C THR A 127 6.38 7.43 12.98
N TYR A 128 6.34 6.26 12.38
CA TYR A 128 5.64 6.04 11.12
C TYR A 128 4.55 4.96 11.19
N LEU A 129 4.86 3.77 11.71
CA LEU A 129 3.92 2.64 11.65
C LEU A 129 2.73 2.80 12.60
N ILE A 130 2.98 3.17 13.86
CA ILE A 130 1.91 3.36 14.84
C ILE A 130 0.98 4.50 14.43
N PRO A 131 1.47 5.70 14.05
CA PRO A 131 0.60 6.77 13.56
C PRO A 131 -0.18 6.39 12.30
N TYR A 132 0.42 5.65 11.38
CA TYR A 132 -0.29 5.16 10.20
C TYR A 132 -1.42 4.20 10.59
N LEU A 133 -1.13 3.20 11.42
CA LEU A 133 -2.13 2.23 11.89
C LEU A 133 -3.27 2.90 12.67
N GLU A 134 -2.98 3.97 13.40
CA GLU A 134 -4.01 4.76 14.07
C GLU A 134 -4.87 5.51 13.07
N ARG A 135 -4.29 6.19 12.09
CA ARG A 135 -5.06 6.87 11.02
C ARG A 135 -5.94 5.91 10.24
N VAL A 136 -5.42 4.74 9.84
CA VAL A 136 -6.21 3.74 9.11
C VAL A 136 -7.13 2.92 10.02
N SER A 137 -7.18 3.19 11.30
CA SER A 137 -8.19 2.65 12.22
C SER A 137 -9.54 3.40 12.15
N HIS A 138 -9.55 4.58 11.52
CA HIS A 138 -10.73 5.42 11.34
C HIS A 138 -11.01 5.62 9.85
N ARG A 139 -12.26 5.38 9.41
CA ARG A 139 -12.62 5.39 7.97
C ARG A 139 -12.30 6.69 7.25
N SER A 140 -12.58 7.85 7.86
CA SER A 140 -12.32 9.16 7.25
C SER A 140 -10.84 9.39 6.99
N SER A 141 -10.02 9.27 8.02
CA SER A 141 -8.57 9.46 7.90
C SER A 141 -7.88 8.35 7.07
N ALA A 142 -8.47 7.15 7.01
CA ALA A 142 -7.97 6.08 6.17
C ALA A 142 -8.06 6.42 4.68
N LEU A 143 -9.15 7.06 4.25
CA LEU A 143 -9.31 7.51 2.86
C LEU A 143 -8.29 8.60 2.52
N GLU A 144 -8.13 9.59 3.39
CA GLU A 144 -7.14 10.67 3.22
C GLU A 144 -5.72 10.12 3.11
N GLU A 145 -5.36 9.16 3.98
CA GLU A 145 -4.07 8.48 3.96
C GLU A 145 -3.85 7.70 2.66
N ALA A 146 -4.86 6.95 2.21
CA ALA A 146 -4.77 6.20 0.96
C ALA A 146 -4.60 7.11 -0.26
N ILE A 147 -5.31 8.23 -0.30
CA ILE A 147 -5.16 9.23 -1.37
C ILE A 147 -3.76 9.83 -1.36
N ALA A 148 -3.25 10.22 -0.18
CA ALA A 148 -1.92 10.81 -0.04
C ALA A 148 -0.81 9.83 -0.47
N LEU A 149 -0.91 8.57 -0.06
CA LEU A 149 0.06 7.53 -0.44
C LEU A 149 -0.02 7.19 -1.93
N ASN A 150 -1.21 7.10 -2.51
CA ASN A 150 -1.37 6.87 -3.94
C ASN A 150 -0.78 8.01 -4.78
N ARG A 151 -0.96 9.26 -4.35
CA ARG A 151 -0.32 10.41 -5.02
C ARG A 151 1.19 10.31 -5.01
N ARG A 152 1.77 9.85 -3.91
CA ARG A 152 3.21 9.76 -3.75
C ARG A 152 3.85 8.60 -4.52
N PHE A 153 3.20 7.44 -4.59
CA PHE A 153 3.83 6.21 -5.07
C PHE A 153 3.13 5.55 -6.27
N LEU A 154 2.01 6.10 -6.72
CA LEU A 154 1.23 5.60 -7.87
C LEU A 154 1.06 4.06 -7.83
N LEU A 155 0.71 3.55 -6.67
CA LEU A 155 0.58 2.11 -6.40
C LEU A 155 -0.43 1.49 -7.38
N GLN A 156 0.03 0.51 -8.12
CA GLN A 156 -0.80 -0.23 -9.07
C GLN A 156 -2.04 -0.79 -8.38
N ASN A 157 -3.14 -0.98 -8.73
CA ASN A 157 -4.34 -1.60 -8.14
C ASN A 157 -4.89 -1.00 -6.82
N GLU A 158 -4.11 -0.34 -5.99
CA GLU A 158 -4.61 0.24 -4.73
C GLU A 158 -5.47 1.50 -4.96
N TYR A 159 -5.47 2.07 -6.17
CA TYR A 159 -6.37 3.17 -6.54
C TYR A 159 -7.84 2.79 -6.47
N LEU A 160 -8.18 1.52 -6.60
CA LEU A 160 -9.57 1.06 -6.51
C LEU A 160 -10.13 1.16 -5.09
N ILE A 161 -9.29 1.11 -4.06
CA ILE A 161 -9.74 1.22 -2.67
C ILE A 161 -10.41 2.57 -2.38
N PRO A 162 -9.82 3.73 -2.73
CA PRO A 162 -10.50 5.02 -2.61
C PRO A 162 -11.78 5.11 -3.43
N VAL A 163 -11.78 4.59 -4.66
CA VAL A 163 -12.99 4.55 -5.50
C VAL A 163 -14.11 3.77 -4.82
N MET A 164 -13.81 2.56 -4.35
CA MET A 164 -14.77 1.69 -3.66
C MET A 164 -15.30 2.35 -2.37
N TYR A 165 -14.45 3.05 -1.64
CA TYR A 165 -14.85 3.77 -0.44
C TYR A 165 -15.81 4.91 -0.77
N CYS A 166 -15.55 5.69 -1.82
CA CYS A 166 -16.44 6.76 -2.26
C CYS A 166 -17.80 6.21 -2.73
N VAL A 167 -17.80 5.12 -3.49
CA VAL A 167 -19.05 4.44 -3.90
C VAL A 167 -19.83 3.93 -2.69
N TRP A 168 -19.17 3.29 -1.74
CA TRP A 168 -19.80 2.85 -0.49
C TRP A 168 -20.40 4.01 0.32
N LYS A 169 -19.83 5.21 0.19
CA LYS A 169 -20.34 6.47 0.79
C LYS A 169 -21.44 7.13 -0.04
N HIS A 170 -21.87 6.53 -1.14
CA HIS A 170 -22.79 7.13 -2.11
C HIS A 170 -22.27 8.45 -2.71
N ASP A 171 -20.95 8.67 -2.72
CA ASP A 171 -20.30 9.85 -3.27
C ASP A 171 -19.73 9.57 -4.68
N LYS A 172 -20.63 9.54 -5.66
CA LYS A 172 -20.30 9.36 -7.09
C LYS A 172 -19.28 10.40 -7.58
N LYS A 173 -19.50 11.66 -7.17
CA LYS A 173 -18.63 12.76 -7.61
C LYS A 173 -17.20 12.55 -7.12
N ALA A 174 -17.01 12.26 -5.82
CA ALA A 174 -15.67 12.00 -5.26
C ALA A 174 -14.99 10.80 -5.93
N ALA A 175 -15.74 9.72 -6.25
CA ALA A 175 -15.20 8.58 -6.97
C ALA A 175 -14.68 8.95 -8.37
N MET A 176 -15.45 9.74 -9.11
CA MET A 176 -15.10 10.19 -10.46
C MET A 176 -13.93 11.19 -10.45
N ASP A 177 -13.95 12.14 -9.52
CA ASP A 177 -12.88 13.12 -9.35
C ASP A 177 -11.56 12.41 -9.01
N TYR A 178 -11.60 11.41 -8.13
CA TYR A 178 -10.42 10.62 -7.79
C TYR A 178 -9.83 9.87 -9.01
N LEU A 179 -10.66 9.27 -9.86
CA LEU A 179 -10.18 8.61 -11.08
C LEU A 179 -9.54 9.59 -12.05
N LYS A 180 -10.10 10.79 -12.17
CA LYS A 180 -9.57 11.87 -13.03
C LYS A 180 -8.20 12.32 -12.51
N ASP A 181 -8.11 12.70 -11.23
CA ASP A 181 -6.88 13.15 -10.59
C ASP A 181 -5.75 12.13 -10.74
N ARG A 182 -6.08 10.85 -10.57
CA ARG A 182 -5.10 9.77 -10.77
C ARG A 182 -4.62 9.69 -12.21
N GLY A 183 -5.52 9.83 -13.17
CA GLY A 183 -5.14 9.87 -14.59
C GLY A 183 -4.15 11.01 -14.88
N GLU A 184 -4.42 12.21 -14.35
CA GLU A 184 -3.54 13.37 -14.48
C GLU A 184 -2.15 13.10 -13.87
N GLN A 185 -2.10 12.54 -12.67
CA GLN A 185 -0.83 12.19 -12.01
C GLN A 185 0.01 11.18 -12.81
N ILE A 186 -0.61 10.14 -13.37
CA ILE A 186 0.09 9.15 -14.20
C ILE A 186 0.60 9.82 -15.49
N ARG A 187 -0.21 10.72 -16.07
CA ARG A 187 0.15 11.48 -17.27
C ARG A 187 1.38 12.38 -17.05
N GLU A 188 1.43 13.05 -15.90
CA GLU A 188 2.53 13.95 -15.52
C GLU A 188 3.87 13.24 -15.34
N LEU A 189 3.87 11.93 -15.07
CA LEU A 189 5.10 11.15 -15.01
C LEU A 189 5.73 10.88 -16.37
N ALA A 190 4.92 10.88 -17.44
CA ALA A 190 5.40 10.59 -18.78
C ALA A 190 6.15 11.80 -19.36
N LYS A 191 7.37 11.56 -19.78
CA LYS A 191 8.18 12.55 -20.48
C LYS A 191 7.64 12.80 -21.89
N PRO A 192 7.87 14.00 -22.49
CA PRO A 192 7.44 14.28 -23.85
C PRO A 192 7.84 13.20 -24.87
N GLU A 193 9.06 12.71 -24.78
CA GLU A 193 9.60 11.69 -25.69
C GLU A 193 8.83 10.34 -25.58
N GLU A 194 8.34 10.01 -24.40
CA GLU A 194 7.60 8.77 -24.19
C GLU A 194 6.26 8.74 -24.97
N TRP A 195 5.65 9.92 -25.19
CA TRP A 195 4.42 10.03 -26.01
C TRP A 195 4.70 9.77 -27.48
N GLU A 196 5.84 10.21 -28.00
CA GLU A 196 6.29 9.94 -29.37
C GLU A 196 6.60 8.46 -29.54
N PHE A 197 7.33 7.84 -28.60
CA PHE A 197 7.62 6.42 -28.60
C PHE A 197 6.35 5.57 -28.55
N LEU A 198 5.38 5.94 -27.70
CA LEU A 198 4.09 5.27 -27.63
C LEU A 198 3.32 5.37 -28.95
N ALA A 199 3.34 6.54 -29.60
CA ALA A 199 2.67 6.75 -30.90
C ALA A 199 3.29 5.89 -32.00
N ARG A 200 4.62 5.78 -32.05
CA ARG A 200 5.36 4.90 -33.00
C ARG A 200 5.07 3.44 -32.73
N MET A 201 5.11 3.01 -31.46
CA MET A 201 4.78 1.65 -31.08
C MET A 201 3.35 1.25 -31.51
N LYS A 202 2.37 2.17 -31.37
CA LYS A 202 0.99 1.91 -31.80
C LYS A 202 0.84 1.80 -33.32
N LYS A 203 1.78 2.36 -34.07
CA LYS A 203 1.85 2.19 -35.55
C LYS A 203 2.58 0.90 -35.96
N GLY A 204 3.06 0.11 -35.00
CA GLY A 204 3.81 -1.13 -35.27
C GLY A 204 5.29 -0.91 -35.54
N GLU A 205 5.83 0.28 -35.24
CA GLU A 205 7.26 0.54 -35.39
C GLU A 205 8.04 -0.14 -34.26
N THR A 206 9.21 -0.69 -34.59
CA THR A 206 10.13 -1.24 -33.57
C THR A 206 10.87 -0.09 -32.90
N LEU A 207 10.80 -0.02 -31.57
CA LEU A 207 11.54 0.95 -30.79
C LEU A 207 12.99 0.48 -30.56
N MET A 208 13.90 1.45 -30.41
CA MET A 208 15.28 1.16 -30.01
C MET A 208 15.30 0.70 -28.52
N PRO A 209 16.36 -0.01 -28.06
CA PRO A 209 16.45 -0.53 -26.70
C PRO A 209 16.36 0.51 -25.57
N ASP A 210 16.69 1.76 -25.85
CA ASP A 210 16.62 2.91 -24.93
C ASP A 210 15.32 3.72 -25.06
N GLU A 211 14.49 3.42 -26.06
CA GLU A 211 13.18 4.06 -26.26
C GLU A 211 12.08 3.32 -25.48
N HIS A 212 11.84 3.73 -24.24
CA HIS A 212 10.87 3.09 -23.34
C HIS A 212 9.69 4.00 -22.99
N PRO A 213 8.48 3.79 -23.57
CA PRO A 213 7.30 4.61 -23.23
C PRO A 213 6.60 4.13 -21.96
N MET A 214 7.35 3.86 -20.89
CA MET A 214 6.82 3.15 -19.72
C MET A 214 5.69 3.90 -19.02
N HIS A 215 5.84 5.19 -18.78
CA HIS A 215 4.80 5.99 -18.11
C HIS A 215 3.67 6.36 -19.06
N ALA A 216 3.99 6.71 -20.33
CA ALA A 216 2.97 6.95 -21.34
C ALA A 216 2.11 5.70 -21.62
N LEU A 217 2.73 4.52 -21.65
CA LEU A 217 2.02 3.24 -21.78
C LEU A 217 1.17 2.93 -20.54
N SER A 218 1.66 3.25 -19.35
CA SER A 218 0.91 3.11 -18.10
C SER A 218 -0.33 3.99 -18.09
N TYR A 219 -0.22 5.23 -18.56
CA TYR A 219 -1.36 6.13 -18.72
C TYR A 219 -2.37 5.60 -19.74
N ASP A 220 -1.91 5.16 -20.90
CA ASP A 220 -2.76 4.62 -21.94
C ASP A 220 -3.55 3.40 -21.44
N ARG A 221 -2.88 2.48 -20.73
CA ARG A 221 -3.53 1.34 -20.09
C ARG A 221 -4.55 1.78 -19.05
N TYR A 222 -4.21 2.74 -18.21
CA TYR A 222 -5.08 3.25 -17.18
C TYR A 222 -6.38 3.81 -17.79
N ILE A 223 -6.28 4.72 -18.75
CA ILE A 223 -7.44 5.39 -19.36
C ILE A 223 -8.32 4.40 -20.14
N ASN A 224 -7.71 3.55 -20.97
CA ASN A 224 -8.44 2.68 -21.89
C ASN A 224 -8.99 1.41 -21.25
N ASN A 225 -8.47 1.00 -20.10
CA ASN A 225 -8.87 -0.23 -19.42
C ASN A 225 -9.39 0.03 -18.01
N GLU A 226 -8.52 0.52 -17.14
CA GLU A 226 -8.77 0.54 -15.71
C GLU A 226 -9.80 1.61 -15.33
N ALA A 227 -9.53 2.86 -15.71
CA ALA A 227 -10.45 3.98 -15.43
C ALA A 227 -11.78 3.83 -16.17
N ARG A 228 -11.78 3.28 -17.40
CA ARG A 228 -13.02 3.00 -18.13
C ARG A 228 -13.90 2.00 -17.38
N LYS A 229 -13.35 0.85 -16.99
CA LYS A 229 -14.09 -0.16 -16.21
C LYS A 229 -14.58 0.38 -14.86
N ALA A 230 -13.74 1.16 -14.18
CA ALA A 230 -14.13 1.77 -12.91
C ALA A 230 -15.26 2.78 -13.08
N ARG A 231 -15.26 3.59 -14.15
CA ARG A 231 -16.36 4.52 -14.47
C ARG A 231 -17.66 3.78 -14.78
N GLU A 232 -17.61 2.77 -15.65
CA GLU A 232 -18.76 1.94 -15.99
C GLU A 232 -19.38 1.33 -14.73
N TRP A 233 -18.54 0.87 -13.80
CA TRP A 233 -19.00 0.35 -12.52
C TRP A 233 -19.60 1.42 -11.62
N ILE A 234 -18.96 2.60 -11.45
CA ILE A 234 -19.49 3.72 -10.68
C ILE A 234 -20.86 4.14 -11.23
N GLU A 235 -20.99 4.24 -12.56
CA GLU A 235 -22.24 4.63 -13.22
C GLU A 235 -23.35 3.59 -13.09
N SER A 236 -23.01 2.32 -12.90
CA SER A 236 -23.97 1.24 -12.70
C SER A 236 -24.50 1.12 -11.27
N GLN A 237 -23.94 1.88 -10.32
CA GLN A 237 -24.40 1.85 -8.92
C GLN A 237 -25.61 2.74 -8.73
N GLU A 238 -26.50 2.32 -7.82
CA GLU A 238 -27.60 3.17 -7.36
C GLU A 238 -27.06 4.20 -6.34
N TYR A 239 -27.42 5.46 -6.53
CA TYR A 239 -27.11 6.53 -5.60
C TYR A 239 -28.44 7.15 -5.14
N ASP A 240 -28.54 7.40 -3.85
CA ASP A 240 -29.66 8.15 -3.31
C ASP A 240 -29.58 9.61 -3.82
N ASP A 241 -30.65 10.11 -4.43
CA ASP A 241 -30.77 11.48 -4.93
C ASP A 241 -30.87 12.50 -3.79
#